data_cf9430edce26102146afa4eb92cf9597
#
_entry.id   cf9430edce26102146afa4eb92cf9597
#
_cell.length_a   1.000
_cell.length_b   1.000
_cell.length_c   1.000
_cell.angle_alpha   90.00
_cell.angle_beta   90.00
_cell.angle_gamma   90.00
#
_symmetry.space_group_name_H-M   'P 1'
#
loop_
_entity.id
_entity.type
_entity.pdbx_description
1 polymer ?
#
loop_
_entity_poly.entity_id
_entity_poly.type
_entity_poly.pdbx_seq_one_letter_code
_entity_poly.pdbx_strand_id
1 'polypeptide(L)'
;ESYVCSDANACLYKLGMFGERLILEIFAFEHIKEPTIDNTHANRIRLLKREGLIPKKIDDILYALRKTRNDAVHAGADSVEDAKTLLSMTYNLAVWFMEVYGDWGYIAPAFVMPENVVQPDYESIIKEQEEKIVALSKQVEAVSTAASTKTSKERAEKGETASESMELSEAETRYLIDEQLRKFGWEADTNTLRYSKGTRPQKGRNLAIAEWPTDSAVGKNGYADYALFVGVKLVGIVEAKKAAIDIPSVIDHQCKEYAKGIKDEHQEYTINQWGAYKVPFVFATNGRKYLKQIETKSGIWYLDLRSGANAPKALQGWISPQGLMEQLEKDIAAANSALQNTPFDLLRDPDGLNLRKYQINAIEAAEQAVIDGKQTVLLSMATGTGKTRTILGMIYRFIKSDRFKRVLFLVDRTALGEQAEDVFKEVKIEELMPLDSIYNIKGLDEKEIDRETKIHIATVQSLVKRILYPEGDTMPSVTDYDLIVVDEAHRGYILDKEMSETEMLYRNQDDYISKYRTVIEYFDAVKFALTATPALHTTEIFGKPVFNYSCLLYTSDAADD
;
A
#
# COMPACT_ATOMS: atom_id res chain seq x y z
N GLU A 1 -31.08 -5.56 -10.60
CA GLU A 1 -31.16 -7.02 -10.86
C GLU A 1 -31.68 -7.33 -12.29
N SER A 2 -32.83 -6.76 -12.69
CA SER A 2 -33.46 -7.05 -13.99
C SER A 2 -32.57 -6.79 -15.22
N TYR A 3 -31.58 -5.93 -15.13
CA TYR A 3 -30.67 -5.59 -16.26
C TYR A 3 -29.45 -6.48 -16.34
N VAL A 4 -29.13 -7.30 -15.36
CA VAL A 4 -27.85 -8.01 -15.28
C VAL A 4 -27.58 -8.92 -16.48
N CYS A 5 -28.60 -9.53 -17.04
CA CYS A 5 -28.48 -10.42 -18.19
C CYS A 5 -28.99 -9.80 -19.50
N SER A 6 -29.84 -8.77 -19.45
CA SER A 6 -30.44 -8.16 -20.63
C SER A 6 -29.70 -6.92 -21.13
N ASP A 7 -29.10 -6.15 -20.23
CA ASP A 7 -28.34 -4.93 -20.52
C ASP A 7 -27.28 -4.74 -19.44
N ALA A 8 -26.13 -5.39 -19.60
CA ALA A 8 -25.06 -5.36 -18.63
C ALA A 8 -24.52 -3.93 -18.44
N ASN A 9 -24.44 -3.11 -19.49
CA ASN A 9 -23.98 -1.72 -19.40
C ASN A 9 -24.91 -0.90 -18.49
N ALA A 10 -26.24 -0.96 -18.72
CA ALA A 10 -27.20 -0.29 -17.84
C ALA A 10 -27.15 -0.81 -16.41
N CYS A 11 -26.90 -2.12 -16.21
CA CYS A 11 -26.70 -2.71 -14.89
C CYS A 11 -25.51 -2.06 -14.18
N LEU A 12 -24.33 -2.07 -14.82
CA LEU A 12 -23.09 -1.51 -14.29
C LEU A 12 -23.25 -0.02 -13.92
N TYR A 13 -23.88 0.75 -14.79
CA TYR A 13 -24.17 2.15 -14.52
C TYR A 13 -25.05 2.33 -13.26
N LYS A 14 -26.14 1.55 -13.13
CA LYS A 14 -27.06 1.64 -12.00
C LYS A 14 -26.43 1.18 -10.69
N LEU A 15 -25.57 0.17 -10.71
CA LEU A 15 -24.82 -0.27 -9.53
C LEU A 15 -23.89 0.84 -9.02
N GLY A 16 -23.21 1.56 -9.93
CA GLY A 16 -22.41 2.72 -9.56
C GLY A 16 -23.24 3.86 -8.97
N MET A 17 -24.42 4.14 -9.53
CA MET A 17 -25.37 5.11 -8.95
C MET A 17 -25.86 4.71 -7.55
N PHE A 18 -26.07 3.41 -7.31
CA PHE A 18 -26.42 2.91 -5.98
C PHE A 18 -25.33 3.23 -4.96
N GLY A 19 -24.06 2.95 -5.28
CA GLY A 19 -22.93 3.30 -4.42
C GLY A 19 -22.85 4.80 -4.11
N GLU A 20 -23.09 5.63 -5.11
CA GLU A 20 -23.10 7.10 -4.94
C GLU A 20 -24.23 7.54 -4.00
N ARG A 21 -25.43 6.99 -4.18
CA ARG A 21 -26.59 7.30 -3.32
C ARG A 21 -26.37 6.85 -1.88
N LEU A 22 -25.81 5.66 -1.69
CA LEU A 22 -25.50 5.12 -0.36
C LEU A 22 -24.54 6.03 0.40
N ILE A 23 -23.53 6.59 -0.24
CA ILE A 23 -22.62 7.55 0.37
C ILE A 23 -23.36 8.81 0.82
N LEU A 24 -24.29 9.33 0.02
CA LEU A 24 -25.10 10.50 0.41
C LEU A 24 -25.98 10.21 1.61
N GLU A 25 -26.55 9.03 1.71
CA GLU A 25 -27.33 8.61 2.90
C GLU A 25 -26.44 8.56 4.15
N ILE A 26 -25.18 8.07 4.04
CA ILE A 26 -24.24 8.09 5.17
C ILE A 26 -23.99 9.53 5.65
N PHE A 27 -23.76 10.49 4.72
CA PHE A 27 -23.61 11.90 5.08
C PHE A 27 -24.83 12.42 5.85
N ALA A 28 -26.02 12.06 5.42
CA ALA A 28 -27.27 12.46 6.07
C ALA A 28 -27.40 11.85 7.47
N PHE A 29 -27.14 10.54 7.63
CA PHE A 29 -27.19 9.85 8.92
C PHE A 29 -26.17 10.38 9.93
N GLU A 30 -24.95 10.72 9.46
CA GLU A 30 -23.88 11.23 10.31
C GLU A 30 -23.92 12.75 10.52
N HIS A 31 -24.88 13.44 9.90
CA HIS A 31 -25.00 14.90 9.94
C HIS A 31 -23.71 15.62 9.52
N ILE A 32 -22.93 15.01 8.62
CA ILE A 32 -21.69 15.58 8.09
C ILE A 32 -22.03 16.49 6.91
N LYS A 33 -21.44 17.69 6.87
CA LYS A 33 -21.57 18.57 5.71
C LYS A 33 -20.78 18.02 4.53
N GLU A 34 -21.40 17.98 3.36
CA GLU A 34 -20.70 17.64 2.13
C GLU A 34 -19.58 18.64 1.82
N PRO A 35 -18.51 18.21 1.13
CA PRO A 35 -17.45 19.11 0.69
C PRO A 35 -18.02 20.25 -0.16
N THR A 36 -17.69 21.48 0.17
CA THR A 36 -18.16 22.68 -0.57
C THR A 36 -17.33 22.95 -1.80
N ILE A 37 -16.08 22.50 -1.82
CA ILE A 37 -15.14 22.61 -2.93
C ILE A 37 -14.87 21.18 -3.42
N ASP A 38 -14.96 20.96 -4.74
CA ASP A 38 -14.74 19.66 -5.38
C ASP A 38 -15.63 18.53 -4.81
N ASN A 39 -16.94 18.70 -4.93
CA ASN A 39 -17.97 17.79 -4.42
C ASN A 39 -18.13 16.54 -5.31
N THR A 40 -17.01 15.84 -5.61
CA THR A 40 -17.02 14.58 -6.34
C THR A 40 -17.34 13.41 -5.44
N HIS A 41 -17.83 12.30 -6.02
CA HIS A 41 -18.07 11.07 -5.29
C HIS A 41 -16.79 10.55 -4.59
N ALA A 42 -15.64 10.64 -5.26
CA ALA A 42 -14.35 10.25 -4.68
C ALA A 42 -14.00 11.07 -3.43
N ASN A 43 -14.24 12.38 -3.45
CA ASN A 43 -13.96 13.25 -2.30
C ASN A 43 -14.94 13.03 -1.15
N ARG A 44 -16.20 12.72 -1.43
CA ARG A 44 -17.17 12.29 -0.41
C ARG A 44 -16.68 11.03 0.31
N ILE A 45 -16.29 9.98 -0.43
CA ILE A 45 -15.74 8.75 0.17
C ILE A 45 -14.50 9.08 1.01
N ARG A 46 -13.58 9.92 0.51
CA ARG A 46 -12.37 10.32 1.22
C ARG A 46 -12.67 11.00 2.55
N LEU A 47 -13.67 11.88 2.59
CA LEU A 47 -14.09 12.53 3.83
C LEU A 47 -14.63 11.51 4.84
N LEU A 48 -15.52 10.61 4.44
CA LEU A 48 -16.06 9.56 5.32
C LEU A 48 -14.98 8.58 5.81
N LYS A 49 -14.00 8.27 4.98
CA LYS A 49 -12.80 7.48 5.39
C LYS A 49 -12.01 8.19 6.48
N ARG A 50 -11.80 9.50 6.33
CA ARG A 50 -11.12 10.32 7.32
C ARG A 50 -11.85 10.29 8.66
N GLU A 51 -13.18 10.31 8.62
CA GLU A 51 -14.02 10.17 9.82
C GLU A 51 -14.08 8.73 10.38
N GLY A 52 -13.42 7.75 9.71
CA GLY A 52 -13.40 6.35 10.13
C GLY A 52 -14.72 5.60 9.90
N LEU A 53 -15.60 6.13 9.05
CA LEU A 53 -16.94 5.58 8.80
C LEU A 53 -16.98 4.58 7.65
N ILE A 54 -15.95 4.52 6.82
CA ILE A 54 -15.83 3.61 5.67
C ILE A 54 -14.65 2.66 5.88
N PRO A 55 -14.90 1.39 6.26
CA PRO A 55 -13.88 0.35 6.32
C PRO A 55 -13.22 0.10 4.97
N LYS A 56 -11.99 -0.42 4.98
CA LYS A 56 -11.21 -0.62 3.76
C LYS A 56 -11.90 -1.52 2.74
N LYS A 57 -12.52 -2.62 3.18
CA LYS A 57 -13.25 -3.54 2.28
C LYS A 57 -14.42 -2.83 1.58
N ILE A 58 -15.14 -1.98 2.31
CA ILE A 58 -16.23 -1.17 1.77
C ILE A 58 -15.70 -0.13 0.77
N ASP A 59 -14.57 0.52 1.08
CA ASP A 59 -13.89 1.43 0.16
C ASP A 59 -13.49 0.73 -1.16
N ASP A 60 -12.97 -0.49 -1.09
CA ASP A 60 -12.60 -1.26 -2.28
C ASP A 60 -13.82 -1.61 -3.15
N ILE A 61 -14.94 -1.99 -2.53
CA ILE A 61 -16.22 -2.22 -3.24
C ILE A 61 -16.73 -0.92 -3.89
N LEU A 62 -16.76 0.17 -3.14
CA LEU A 62 -17.20 1.48 -3.66
C LEU A 62 -16.29 1.97 -4.80
N TYR A 63 -15.00 1.74 -4.69
CA TYR A 63 -14.05 2.05 -5.76
C TYR A 63 -14.37 1.24 -7.03
N ALA A 64 -14.57 -0.07 -6.90
CA ALA A 64 -14.93 -0.93 -8.01
C ALA A 64 -16.22 -0.46 -8.70
N LEU A 65 -17.27 -0.16 -7.93
CA LEU A 65 -18.54 0.35 -8.46
C LEU A 65 -18.37 1.69 -9.18
N ARG A 66 -17.60 2.62 -8.63
CA ARG A 66 -17.34 3.94 -9.23
C ARG A 66 -16.59 3.82 -10.56
N LYS A 67 -15.54 3.00 -10.56
CA LYS A 67 -14.70 2.82 -11.75
C LYS A 67 -15.50 2.18 -12.87
N THR A 68 -16.18 1.07 -12.60
CA THR A 68 -16.96 0.37 -13.61
C THR A 68 -18.12 1.21 -14.15
N ARG A 69 -18.73 2.07 -13.32
CA ARG A 69 -19.71 3.06 -13.81
C ARG A 69 -19.07 4.02 -14.82
N ASN A 70 -17.88 4.53 -14.53
CA ASN A 70 -17.19 5.41 -15.46
C ASN A 70 -16.83 4.70 -16.77
N ASP A 71 -16.39 3.45 -16.70
CA ASP A 71 -16.07 2.62 -17.86
C ASP A 71 -17.35 2.30 -18.66
N ALA A 72 -18.49 2.06 -18.01
CA ALA A 72 -19.78 1.87 -18.68
C ALA A 72 -20.22 3.13 -19.45
N VAL A 73 -19.99 4.32 -18.90
CA VAL A 73 -20.37 5.60 -19.52
C VAL A 73 -19.41 6.00 -20.64
N HIS A 74 -18.11 5.83 -20.44
CA HIS A 74 -17.10 6.40 -21.34
C HIS A 74 -16.44 5.37 -22.26
N ALA A 75 -16.38 4.11 -21.86
CA ALA A 75 -15.75 3.03 -22.62
C ALA A 75 -16.74 1.94 -23.10
N GLY A 76 -18.04 2.08 -22.77
CA GLY A 76 -19.07 1.13 -23.20
C GLY A 76 -18.92 -0.26 -22.59
N ALA A 77 -18.42 -0.37 -21.34
CA ALA A 77 -18.31 -1.66 -20.65
C ALA A 77 -19.68 -2.37 -20.59
N ASP A 78 -19.73 -3.63 -21.02
CA ASP A 78 -20.95 -4.43 -21.17
C ASP A 78 -20.79 -5.89 -20.70
N SER A 79 -19.78 -6.18 -19.89
CA SER A 79 -19.49 -7.51 -19.39
C SER A 79 -20.60 -8.00 -18.45
N VAL A 80 -21.32 -9.05 -18.84
CA VAL A 80 -22.35 -9.70 -18.02
C VAL A 80 -21.73 -10.34 -16.77
N GLU A 81 -20.52 -10.88 -16.87
CA GLU A 81 -19.83 -11.50 -15.74
C GLU A 81 -19.42 -10.46 -14.70
N ASP A 82 -18.93 -9.29 -15.13
CA ASP A 82 -18.64 -8.17 -14.23
C ASP A 82 -19.92 -7.63 -13.60
N ALA A 83 -21.01 -7.51 -14.38
CA ALA A 83 -22.30 -7.08 -13.87
C ALA A 83 -22.82 -8.03 -12.77
N LYS A 84 -22.68 -9.34 -12.95
CA LYS A 84 -23.04 -10.35 -11.94
C LYS A 84 -22.18 -10.23 -10.68
N THR A 85 -20.87 -10.13 -10.84
CA THR A 85 -19.93 -10.01 -9.73
C THR A 85 -20.19 -8.73 -8.93
N LEU A 86 -20.35 -7.59 -9.61
CA LEU A 86 -20.63 -6.31 -8.97
C LEU A 86 -22.03 -6.25 -8.36
N LEU A 87 -23.01 -6.96 -8.92
CA LEU A 87 -24.33 -7.08 -8.29
C LEU A 87 -24.25 -7.79 -6.94
N SER A 88 -23.50 -8.90 -6.86
CA SER A 88 -23.25 -9.60 -5.60
C SER A 88 -22.50 -8.73 -4.60
N MET A 89 -21.44 -8.02 -5.03
CA MET A 89 -20.72 -7.08 -4.17
C MET A 89 -21.63 -5.92 -3.69
N THR A 90 -22.53 -5.45 -4.54
CA THR A 90 -23.50 -4.40 -4.18
C THR A 90 -24.51 -4.91 -3.16
N TYR A 91 -24.93 -6.17 -3.26
CA TYR A 91 -25.76 -6.80 -2.24
C TYR A 91 -25.02 -6.82 -0.88
N ASN A 92 -23.77 -7.25 -0.85
CA ASN A 92 -22.96 -7.25 0.37
C ASN A 92 -22.79 -5.83 0.95
N LEU A 93 -22.62 -4.82 0.09
CA LEU A 93 -22.58 -3.41 0.50
C LEU A 93 -23.91 -2.95 1.10
N ALA A 94 -25.04 -3.35 0.53
CA ALA A 94 -26.37 -3.03 1.06
C ALA A 94 -26.62 -3.70 2.42
N VAL A 95 -26.22 -4.96 2.59
CA VAL A 95 -26.29 -5.68 3.88
C VAL A 95 -25.47 -4.95 4.94
N TRP A 96 -24.23 -4.61 4.64
CA TRP A 96 -23.37 -3.83 5.54
C TRP A 96 -24.03 -2.51 5.96
N PHE A 97 -24.61 -1.78 5.00
CA PHE A 97 -25.29 -0.54 5.31
C PHE A 97 -26.48 -0.74 6.25
N MET A 98 -27.27 -1.78 6.04
CA MET A 98 -28.41 -2.10 6.90
C MET A 98 -27.99 -2.53 8.31
N GLU A 99 -26.86 -3.24 8.46
CA GLU A 99 -26.33 -3.64 9.76
C GLU A 99 -25.74 -2.47 10.56
N VAL A 100 -25.25 -1.42 9.89
CA VAL A 100 -24.59 -0.27 10.54
C VAL A 100 -25.55 0.88 10.77
N TYR A 101 -26.33 1.23 9.74
CA TYR A 101 -27.20 2.41 9.71
C TYR A 101 -28.68 2.07 9.85
N GLY A 102 -29.04 0.79 9.67
CA GLY A 102 -30.38 0.28 9.87
C GLY A 102 -30.61 -0.36 11.24
N ASP A 103 -31.29 -1.49 11.26
CA ASP A 103 -31.51 -2.28 12.47
C ASP A 103 -30.27 -3.16 12.75
N TRP A 104 -29.69 -3.02 13.95
CA TRP A 104 -28.53 -3.82 14.36
C TRP A 104 -28.82 -5.31 14.55
N GLY A 105 -30.09 -5.69 14.59
CA GLY A 105 -30.56 -7.07 14.54
C GLY A 105 -30.94 -7.55 13.13
N TYR A 106 -30.61 -6.78 12.08
CA TYR A 106 -30.95 -7.10 10.71
C TYR A 106 -30.36 -8.45 10.27
N ILE A 107 -31.21 -9.32 9.78
CA ILE A 107 -30.82 -10.60 9.18
C ILE A 107 -31.07 -10.50 7.69
N ALA A 108 -29.99 -10.49 6.92
CA ALA A 108 -30.06 -10.38 5.48
C ALA A 108 -30.68 -11.65 4.86
N PRO A 109 -31.57 -11.54 3.86
CA PRO A 109 -32.00 -12.68 3.06
C PRO A 109 -30.79 -13.24 2.27
N ALA A 110 -30.84 -14.52 1.92
CA ALA A 110 -29.77 -15.09 1.08
C ALA A 110 -29.76 -14.42 -0.31
N PHE A 111 -28.56 -14.07 -0.80
CA PHE A 111 -28.44 -13.57 -2.16
C PHE A 111 -28.72 -14.66 -3.17
N VAL A 112 -29.56 -14.36 -4.13
CA VAL A 112 -29.85 -15.22 -5.27
C VAL A 112 -29.53 -14.48 -6.55
N MET A 113 -28.61 -15.03 -7.35
CA MET A 113 -28.27 -14.43 -8.64
C MET A 113 -29.46 -14.49 -9.59
N PRO A 114 -29.89 -13.35 -10.19
CA PRO A 114 -30.99 -13.35 -11.13
C PRO A 114 -30.67 -14.22 -12.36
N GLU A 115 -31.61 -15.13 -12.69
CA GLU A 115 -31.57 -15.89 -13.94
C GLU A 115 -32.22 -15.10 -15.08
N ASN A 116 -31.96 -15.50 -16.33
CA ASN A 116 -32.57 -14.87 -17.52
C ASN A 116 -34.11 -14.85 -17.42
N VAL A 117 -34.66 -13.67 -17.20
CA VAL A 117 -36.13 -13.49 -17.19
C VAL A 117 -36.58 -13.12 -18.61
N VAL A 118 -37.48 -13.90 -19.17
CA VAL A 118 -38.26 -13.56 -20.37
C VAL A 118 -38.90 -12.19 -20.14
N GLN A 119 -38.91 -11.32 -21.16
CA GLN A 119 -39.32 -9.91 -21.12
C GLN A 119 -40.42 -9.58 -20.09
N PRO A 120 -40.13 -8.73 -19.11
CA PRO A 120 -41.11 -8.40 -18.09
C PRO A 120 -42.16 -7.41 -18.62
N ASP A 121 -43.39 -7.56 -18.14
CA ASP A 121 -44.45 -6.56 -18.28
C ASP A 121 -44.06 -5.30 -17.48
N TYR A 122 -43.56 -4.28 -18.16
CA TYR A 122 -43.06 -3.06 -17.54
C TYR A 122 -44.11 -2.26 -16.77
N GLU A 123 -45.41 -2.34 -17.14
CA GLU A 123 -46.46 -1.58 -16.46
C GLU A 123 -46.78 -2.17 -15.07
N SER A 124 -46.80 -3.49 -14.93
CA SER A 124 -47.00 -4.14 -13.62
C SER A 124 -45.81 -3.93 -12.69
N ILE A 125 -44.58 -3.89 -13.22
CA ILE A 125 -43.36 -3.66 -12.43
C ILE A 125 -43.28 -2.22 -11.92
N ILE A 126 -43.63 -1.22 -12.72
CA ILE A 126 -43.63 0.20 -12.31
C ILE A 126 -44.60 0.37 -11.13
N LYS A 127 -45.79 -0.19 -11.22
CA LYS A 127 -46.81 -0.10 -10.16
C LYS A 127 -46.37 -0.80 -8.85
N GLU A 128 -45.77 -1.97 -8.97
CA GLU A 128 -45.23 -2.70 -7.80
C GLU A 128 -44.03 -1.94 -7.16
N GLN A 129 -43.19 -1.30 -7.97
CA GLN A 129 -42.06 -0.50 -7.48
C GLN A 129 -42.52 0.80 -6.82
N GLU A 130 -43.56 1.46 -7.31
CA GLU A 130 -44.15 2.65 -6.68
C GLU A 130 -44.75 2.30 -5.30
N GLU A 131 -45.44 1.17 -5.18
CA GLU A 131 -45.97 0.70 -3.91
C GLU A 131 -44.86 0.32 -2.91
N LYS A 132 -43.77 -0.31 -3.39
CA LYS A 132 -42.57 -0.60 -2.59
C LYS A 132 -41.82 0.66 -2.15
N ILE A 133 -41.71 1.68 -3.00
CA ILE A 133 -41.07 2.97 -2.66
C ILE A 133 -41.83 3.66 -1.53
N VAL A 134 -43.19 3.66 -1.56
CA VAL A 134 -44.01 4.25 -0.50
C VAL A 134 -43.85 3.46 0.81
N ALA A 135 -43.82 2.13 0.75
CA ALA A 135 -43.61 1.28 1.93
C ALA A 135 -42.20 1.45 2.52
N LEU A 136 -41.16 1.50 1.67
CA LEU A 136 -39.77 1.72 2.07
C LEU A 136 -39.53 3.14 2.64
N SER A 137 -40.19 4.17 2.09
CA SER A 137 -40.10 5.53 2.65
C SER A 137 -40.60 5.60 4.08
N LYS A 138 -41.72 4.89 4.40
CA LYS A 138 -42.22 4.78 5.79
C LYS A 138 -41.29 3.99 6.71
N GLN A 139 -40.64 2.94 6.18
CA GLN A 139 -39.65 2.17 6.94
C GLN A 139 -38.37 3.00 7.19
N VAL A 140 -37.90 3.77 6.21
CA VAL A 140 -36.74 4.68 6.35
C VAL A 140 -36.99 5.75 7.42
N GLU A 141 -38.20 6.35 7.51
CA GLU A 141 -38.54 7.28 8.57
C GLU A 141 -38.51 6.61 9.97
N ALA A 142 -39.01 5.38 10.10
CA ALA A 142 -38.97 4.64 11.36
C ALA A 142 -37.55 4.24 11.75
N VAL A 143 -36.70 3.82 10.79
CA VAL A 143 -35.31 3.42 10.99
C VAL A 143 -34.45 4.65 11.31
N SER A 144 -34.67 5.78 10.66
CA SER A 144 -33.98 7.06 10.94
C SER A 144 -34.16 7.50 12.39
N THR A 145 -35.35 7.28 12.95
CA THR A 145 -35.67 7.60 14.36
C THR A 145 -34.95 6.66 15.34
N ALA A 146 -34.81 5.39 15.00
CA ALA A 146 -34.06 4.40 15.81
C ALA A 146 -32.54 4.56 15.69
N ALA A 147 -32.02 4.90 14.51
CA ALA A 147 -30.60 5.13 14.26
C ALA A 147 -30.06 6.39 14.96
N SER A 148 -30.92 7.38 15.25
CA SER A 148 -30.54 8.62 15.95
C SER A 148 -30.03 8.40 17.39
N THR A 149 -30.19 7.20 17.96
CA THR A 149 -29.71 6.85 19.32
C THR A 149 -28.26 6.39 19.37
N LYS A 150 -27.62 6.09 18.23
CA LYS A 150 -26.24 5.59 18.15
C LYS A 150 -25.26 6.70 17.80
N THR A 151 -24.08 6.64 18.39
CA THR A 151 -23.00 7.60 18.08
C THR A 151 -22.25 7.23 16.82
N SER A 152 -21.61 8.21 16.15
CA SER A 152 -20.72 7.95 15.00
C SER A 152 -19.62 6.94 15.33
N LYS A 153 -19.09 6.98 16.56
CA LYS A 153 -18.06 6.04 17.01
C LYS A 153 -18.57 4.60 17.07
N GLU A 154 -19.75 4.40 17.66
CA GLU A 154 -20.38 3.07 17.72
C GLU A 154 -20.70 2.53 16.31
N ARG A 155 -21.14 3.39 15.39
CA ARG A 155 -21.35 3.01 13.99
C ARG A 155 -20.04 2.68 13.28
N ALA A 156 -18.96 3.41 13.50
CA ALA A 156 -17.65 3.11 12.94
C ALA A 156 -17.13 1.75 13.41
N GLU A 157 -17.21 1.44 14.72
CA GLU A 157 -16.83 0.15 15.30
C GLU A 157 -17.70 -1.00 14.75
N LYS A 158 -19.00 -0.79 14.65
CA LYS A 158 -19.93 -1.77 14.06
C LYS A 158 -19.63 -1.97 12.57
N GLY A 159 -19.35 -0.88 11.83
CA GLY A 159 -19.01 -0.90 10.42
C GLY A 159 -17.77 -1.73 10.13
N GLU A 160 -16.71 -1.56 10.94
CA GLU A 160 -15.50 -2.38 10.84
C GLU A 160 -15.80 -3.85 11.10
N THR A 161 -16.50 -4.18 12.20
CA THR A 161 -16.87 -5.55 12.55
C THR A 161 -17.72 -6.22 11.47
N ALA A 162 -18.74 -5.52 10.95
CA ALA A 162 -19.60 -6.03 9.88
C ALA A 162 -18.82 -6.24 8.58
N SER A 163 -17.89 -5.33 8.25
CA SER A 163 -17.00 -5.46 7.10
C SER A 163 -16.03 -6.65 7.24
N GLU A 164 -15.49 -6.89 8.42
CA GLU A 164 -14.62 -8.04 8.68
C GLU A 164 -15.37 -9.39 8.53
N SER A 165 -16.61 -9.46 9.00
CA SER A 165 -17.45 -10.66 8.91
C SER A 165 -17.98 -10.94 7.51
N MET A 166 -17.96 -9.96 6.61
CA MET A 166 -18.40 -10.11 5.22
C MET A 166 -17.57 -11.16 4.48
N GLU A 167 -18.20 -12.22 3.99
CA GLU A 167 -17.57 -13.23 3.14
C GLU A 167 -17.72 -12.86 1.67
N LEU A 168 -16.58 -12.78 0.97
CA LEU A 168 -16.54 -12.59 -0.48
C LEU A 168 -16.36 -13.96 -1.17
N SER A 169 -17.04 -14.15 -2.27
CA SER A 169 -16.84 -15.28 -3.17
C SER A 169 -15.44 -15.23 -3.82
N GLU A 170 -15.02 -16.35 -4.41
CA GLU A 170 -13.74 -16.40 -5.13
C GLU A 170 -13.70 -15.40 -6.31
N ALA A 171 -14.82 -15.25 -7.05
CA ALA A 171 -14.93 -14.31 -8.15
C ALA A 171 -14.83 -12.86 -7.68
N GLU A 172 -15.50 -12.50 -6.58
CA GLU A 172 -15.43 -11.16 -5.97
C GLU A 172 -14.01 -10.86 -5.46
N THR A 173 -13.36 -11.85 -4.84
CA THR A 173 -11.98 -11.72 -4.36
C THR A 173 -11.02 -11.48 -5.52
N ARG A 174 -11.13 -12.24 -6.62
CA ARG A 174 -10.30 -12.05 -7.82
C ARG A 174 -10.56 -10.70 -8.47
N TYR A 175 -11.81 -10.26 -8.53
CA TYR A 175 -12.14 -8.93 -9.06
C TYR A 175 -11.45 -7.81 -8.27
N LEU A 176 -11.46 -7.88 -6.93
CA LEU A 176 -10.76 -6.92 -6.07
C LEU A 176 -9.23 -7.00 -6.23
N ILE A 177 -8.68 -8.20 -6.42
CA ILE A 177 -7.24 -8.38 -6.69
C ILE A 177 -6.87 -7.75 -8.04
N ASP A 178 -7.68 -7.92 -9.08
CA ASP A 178 -7.48 -7.27 -10.37
C ASP A 178 -7.43 -5.74 -10.23
N GLU A 179 -8.38 -5.16 -9.48
CA GLU A 179 -8.39 -3.72 -9.21
C GLU A 179 -7.17 -3.26 -8.40
N GLN A 180 -6.75 -4.04 -7.42
CA GLN A 180 -5.54 -3.75 -6.65
C GLN A 180 -4.30 -3.79 -7.55
N LEU A 181 -4.13 -4.82 -8.37
CA LEU A 181 -3.02 -4.95 -9.31
C LEU A 181 -2.96 -3.77 -10.30
N ARG A 182 -4.12 -3.35 -10.84
CA ARG A 182 -4.21 -2.20 -11.75
C ARG A 182 -3.73 -0.89 -11.10
N LYS A 183 -4.04 -0.67 -9.83
CA LYS A 183 -3.56 0.52 -9.07
C LYS A 183 -2.04 0.60 -8.98
N PHE A 184 -1.35 -0.53 -9.09
CA PHE A 184 0.11 -0.60 -9.04
C PHE A 184 0.78 -0.80 -10.40
N GLY A 185 0.04 -0.54 -11.49
CA GLY A 185 0.60 -0.51 -12.85
C GLY A 185 0.63 -1.85 -13.57
N TRP A 186 -0.08 -2.88 -13.06
CA TRP A 186 -0.31 -4.13 -13.77
C TRP A 186 -1.56 -4.04 -14.65
N GLU A 187 -1.52 -4.66 -15.79
CA GLU A 187 -2.71 -4.93 -16.58
C GLU A 187 -3.31 -6.26 -16.10
N ALA A 188 -4.41 -6.19 -15.36
CA ALA A 188 -5.06 -7.35 -14.74
C ALA A 188 -6.56 -7.34 -15.05
N ASP A 189 -7.07 -8.46 -15.52
CA ASP A 189 -8.49 -8.73 -15.74
C ASP A 189 -8.66 -10.25 -15.84
N THR A 190 -9.15 -10.86 -14.77
CA THR A 190 -9.32 -12.32 -14.69
C THR A 190 -10.24 -12.86 -15.77
N ASN A 191 -11.17 -12.05 -16.29
CA ASN A 191 -12.12 -12.48 -17.29
C ASN A 191 -11.54 -12.42 -18.72
N THR A 192 -10.77 -11.41 -19.05
CA THR A 192 -10.26 -11.19 -20.42
C THR A 192 -8.79 -11.58 -20.58
N LEU A 193 -7.94 -11.28 -19.59
CA LEU A 193 -6.51 -11.57 -19.60
C LEU A 193 -6.22 -12.95 -18.99
N ARG A 194 -6.70 -14.00 -19.62
CA ARG A 194 -6.63 -15.39 -19.18
C ARG A 194 -5.88 -16.27 -20.17
N TYR A 195 -5.09 -17.20 -19.66
CA TYR A 195 -4.34 -18.13 -20.52
C TYR A 195 -5.24 -18.94 -21.46
N SER A 196 -6.38 -19.45 -20.99
CA SER A 196 -7.36 -20.22 -21.77
C SER A 196 -8.02 -19.42 -22.90
N LYS A 197 -8.05 -18.07 -22.79
CA LYS A 197 -8.53 -17.16 -23.84
C LYS A 197 -7.44 -16.76 -24.85
N GLY A 198 -6.27 -17.40 -24.79
CA GLY A 198 -5.17 -17.13 -25.73
C GLY A 198 -4.26 -15.97 -25.32
N THR A 199 -4.44 -15.37 -24.13
CA THR A 199 -3.56 -14.29 -23.66
C THR A 199 -2.15 -14.83 -23.43
N ARG A 200 -1.16 -14.11 -23.96
CA ARG A 200 0.27 -14.42 -23.85
C ARG A 200 1.06 -13.15 -23.52
N PRO A 201 2.26 -13.29 -22.92
CA PRO A 201 3.14 -12.16 -22.61
C PRO A 201 3.49 -11.38 -23.87
N GLN A 202 3.57 -10.04 -23.76
CA GLN A 202 3.84 -9.14 -24.87
C GLN A 202 4.87 -8.08 -24.48
N LYS A 203 5.80 -7.76 -25.40
CA LYS A 203 6.78 -6.70 -25.19
C LYS A 203 6.07 -5.36 -24.92
N GLY A 204 6.57 -4.61 -23.95
CA GLY A 204 6.04 -3.29 -23.61
C GLY A 204 4.76 -3.30 -22.76
N ARG A 205 4.26 -4.49 -22.37
CA ARG A 205 3.09 -4.61 -21.48
C ARG A 205 3.46 -5.29 -20.16
N ASN A 206 2.77 -4.95 -19.10
CA ASN A 206 2.97 -5.53 -17.78
C ASN A 206 1.70 -6.31 -17.39
N LEU A 207 1.68 -7.60 -17.69
CA LEU A 207 0.48 -8.42 -17.65
C LEU A 207 0.44 -9.30 -16.41
N ALA A 208 -0.71 -9.30 -15.73
CA ALA A 208 -1.11 -10.34 -14.79
C ALA A 208 -2.04 -11.30 -15.52
N ILE A 209 -1.51 -12.43 -16.00
CA ILE A 209 -2.28 -13.39 -16.81
C ILE A 209 -2.91 -14.43 -15.89
N ALA A 210 -4.24 -14.49 -15.88
CA ALA A 210 -4.99 -15.40 -15.04
C ALA A 210 -4.90 -16.86 -15.52
N GLU A 211 -4.96 -17.81 -14.55
CA GLU A 211 -4.97 -19.25 -14.76
C GLU A 211 -3.79 -19.74 -15.62
N TRP A 212 -2.58 -19.38 -15.21
CA TRP A 212 -1.36 -19.80 -15.90
C TRP A 212 -1.05 -21.27 -15.62
N PRO A 213 -0.91 -22.12 -16.65
CA PRO A 213 -0.70 -23.56 -16.47
C PRO A 213 0.70 -23.88 -15.97
N THR A 214 0.78 -24.81 -15.02
CA THR A 214 2.01 -25.35 -14.45
C THR A 214 1.96 -26.89 -14.45
N ASP A 215 3.12 -27.55 -14.30
CA ASP A 215 3.22 -29.00 -14.12
C ASP A 215 3.07 -29.43 -12.66
N SER A 216 2.65 -28.49 -11.77
CA SER A 216 2.49 -28.78 -10.36
C SER A 216 1.31 -29.73 -10.11
N ALA A 217 1.52 -30.76 -9.29
CA ALA A 217 0.45 -31.64 -8.80
C ALA A 217 -0.33 -31.03 -7.63
N VAL A 218 0.10 -29.86 -7.12
CA VAL A 218 -0.48 -29.17 -5.97
C VAL A 218 -1.43 -28.07 -6.46
N GLY A 219 -2.58 -27.94 -5.79
CA GLY A 219 -3.60 -26.95 -6.15
C GLY A 219 -4.67 -27.44 -7.12
N LYS A 220 -5.60 -26.56 -7.51
CA LYS A 220 -6.65 -26.87 -8.48
C LYS A 220 -6.05 -27.02 -9.89
N ASN A 221 -5.87 -28.26 -10.34
CA ASN A 221 -5.56 -28.61 -11.73
C ASN A 221 -4.24 -28.06 -12.30
N GLY A 222 -3.23 -27.73 -11.48
CA GLY A 222 -1.93 -27.29 -11.99
C GLY A 222 -1.94 -25.89 -12.61
N TYR A 223 -2.82 -24.99 -12.16
CA TYR A 223 -2.88 -23.60 -12.60
C TYR A 223 -2.57 -22.67 -11.43
N ALA A 224 -1.66 -21.73 -11.64
CA ALA A 224 -1.51 -20.56 -10.76
C ALA A 224 -2.61 -19.54 -11.03
N ASP A 225 -3.13 -18.88 -9.99
CA ASP A 225 -4.21 -17.91 -10.18
C ASP A 225 -3.77 -16.76 -11.09
N TYR A 226 -2.53 -16.27 -10.93
CA TYR A 226 -1.93 -15.32 -11.88
C TYR A 226 -0.45 -15.58 -12.07
N ALA A 227 0.03 -15.34 -13.29
CA ALA A 227 1.44 -15.16 -13.62
C ALA A 227 1.71 -13.70 -13.99
N LEU A 228 2.72 -13.10 -13.36
CA LEU A 228 3.10 -11.70 -13.54
C LEU A 228 4.23 -11.59 -14.57
N PHE A 229 3.98 -10.82 -15.63
CA PHE A 229 4.92 -10.60 -16.72
C PHE A 229 5.29 -9.12 -16.87
N VAL A 230 6.59 -8.84 -16.93
CA VAL A 230 7.11 -7.54 -17.36
C VAL A 230 7.65 -7.72 -18.78
N GLY A 231 6.93 -7.20 -19.77
CA GLY A 231 7.16 -7.56 -21.16
C GLY A 231 6.94 -9.06 -21.38
N VAL A 232 7.99 -9.76 -21.78
CA VAL A 232 7.96 -11.23 -21.97
C VAL A 232 8.64 -12.01 -20.84
N LYS A 233 9.05 -11.34 -19.76
CA LYS A 233 9.74 -11.96 -18.62
C LYS A 233 8.74 -12.35 -17.54
N LEU A 234 8.70 -13.61 -17.18
CA LEU A 234 7.94 -14.13 -16.05
C LEU A 234 8.66 -13.77 -14.75
N VAL A 235 8.13 -12.79 -14.02
CA VAL A 235 8.74 -12.26 -12.80
C VAL A 235 8.08 -12.77 -11.53
N GLY A 236 6.82 -13.20 -11.58
CA GLY A 236 6.13 -13.61 -10.36
C GLY A 236 4.95 -14.55 -10.58
N ILE A 237 4.58 -15.25 -9.53
CA ILE A 237 3.36 -16.07 -9.42
C ILE A 237 2.51 -15.54 -8.26
N VAL A 238 1.21 -15.48 -8.45
CA VAL A 238 0.25 -15.06 -7.41
C VAL A 238 -0.77 -16.16 -7.19
N GLU A 239 -1.05 -16.45 -5.93
CA GLU A 239 -2.13 -17.33 -5.51
C GLU A 239 -3.15 -16.56 -4.67
N ALA A 240 -4.41 -16.61 -5.05
CA ALA A 240 -5.53 -15.97 -4.37
C ALA A 240 -6.28 -17.00 -3.49
N LYS A 241 -6.61 -16.63 -2.26
CA LYS A 241 -7.30 -17.52 -1.31
C LYS A 241 -8.49 -16.84 -0.68
N LYS A 242 -9.42 -17.66 -0.18
CA LYS A 242 -10.54 -17.18 0.64
C LYS A 242 -10.03 -16.63 1.97
N ALA A 243 -10.79 -15.73 2.55
CA ALA A 243 -10.47 -14.94 3.73
C ALA A 243 -10.05 -15.72 5.00
N ALA A 244 -10.40 -17.01 5.13
CA ALA A 244 -10.14 -17.80 6.34
C ALA A 244 -8.79 -18.55 6.35
N ILE A 245 -8.04 -18.55 5.23
CA ILE A 245 -6.84 -19.39 5.05
C ILE A 245 -5.59 -18.67 5.56
N ASP A 246 -4.67 -19.45 6.18
CA ASP A 246 -3.33 -18.99 6.56
C ASP A 246 -2.48 -18.77 5.31
N ILE A 247 -2.21 -17.51 4.98
CA ILE A 247 -1.58 -17.11 3.71
C ILE A 247 -0.10 -17.52 3.62
N PRO A 248 0.75 -17.39 4.65
CA PRO A 248 2.14 -17.87 4.60
C PRO A 248 2.26 -19.33 4.22
N SER A 249 1.38 -20.19 4.72
CA SER A 249 1.39 -21.61 4.38
C SER A 249 1.12 -21.88 2.89
N VAL A 250 0.36 -21.02 2.23
CA VAL A 250 0.09 -21.08 0.78
C VAL A 250 1.36 -20.83 -0.02
N ILE A 251 2.20 -19.86 0.42
CA ILE A 251 3.50 -19.60 -0.22
C ILE A 251 4.37 -20.85 -0.13
N ASP A 252 4.48 -21.45 1.05
CA ASP A 252 5.38 -22.59 1.27
C ASP A 252 4.96 -23.85 0.52
N HIS A 253 3.65 -24.09 0.38
CA HIS A 253 3.16 -25.32 -0.23
C HIS A 253 2.74 -25.16 -1.70
N GLN A 254 2.05 -24.07 -2.09
CA GLN A 254 1.50 -23.93 -3.43
C GLN A 254 2.36 -23.06 -4.34
N CYS A 255 2.68 -21.82 -3.90
CA CYS A 255 3.40 -20.88 -4.75
C CYS A 255 4.81 -21.39 -5.11
N LYS A 256 5.51 -22.02 -4.16
CA LYS A 256 6.82 -22.63 -4.40
C LYS A 256 6.74 -23.76 -5.43
N GLU A 257 5.71 -24.59 -5.38
CA GLU A 257 5.54 -25.69 -6.34
C GLU A 257 5.19 -25.15 -7.74
N TYR A 258 4.36 -24.11 -7.86
CA TYR A 258 4.14 -23.45 -9.14
C TYR A 258 5.41 -22.83 -9.71
N ALA A 259 6.24 -22.20 -8.85
CA ALA A 259 7.51 -21.62 -9.28
C ALA A 259 8.54 -22.65 -9.78
N LYS A 260 8.44 -23.91 -9.33
CA LYS A 260 9.21 -25.04 -9.86
C LYS A 260 8.62 -25.59 -11.16
N GLY A 261 7.29 -25.70 -11.19
CA GLY A 261 6.53 -26.42 -12.21
C GLY A 261 6.20 -25.59 -13.46
N ILE A 262 7.01 -24.61 -13.86
CA ILE A 262 6.82 -23.90 -15.14
C ILE A 262 7.08 -24.91 -16.26
N LYS A 263 6.08 -25.08 -17.14
CA LYS A 263 6.12 -26.01 -18.27
C LYS A 263 7.26 -25.69 -19.23
N ASP A 264 7.80 -26.70 -19.87
CA ASP A 264 8.90 -26.53 -20.83
C ASP A 264 8.50 -25.63 -22.02
N GLU A 265 7.25 -25.70 -22.47
CA GLU A 265 6.71 -24.81 -23.52
C GLU A 265 6.69 -23.32 -23.15
N HIS A 266 6.83 -22.99 -21.85
CA HIS A 266 6.88 -21.62 -21.34
C HIS A 266 8.26 -21.21 -20.83
N GLN A 267 9.28 -22.04 -21.07
CA GLN A 267 10.63 -21.79 -20.58
C GLN A 267 11.25 -20.52 -21.22
N GLU A 268 10.83 -20.15 -22.41
CA GLU A 268 11.25 -18.93 -23.08
C GLU A 268 10.93 -17.63 -22.29
N TYR A 269 9.95 -17.67 -21.38
CA TYR A 269 9.56 -16.54 -20.54
C TYR A 269 10.34 -16.48 -19.22
N THR A 270 11.04 -17.55 -18.85
CA THR A 270 11.83 -17.58 -17.61
C THR A 270 13.11 -16.75 -17.77
N ILE A 271 13.51 -16.08 -16.70
CA ILE A 271 14.67 -15.17 -16.71
C ILE A 271 15.96 -15.93 -16.37
N ASN A 272 15.88 -16.76 -15.34
CA ASN A 272 16.98 -17.56 -14.81
C ASN A 272 16.40 -18.69 -13.96
N GLN A 273 17.29 -19.51 -13.37
CA GLN A 273 16.93 -20.55 -12.43
C GLN A 273 17.65 -20.33 -11.10
N TRP A 274 16.91 -20.40 -10.01
CA TRP A 274 17.40 -20.24 -8.65
C TRP A 274 17.16 -21.53 -7.86
N GLY A 275 18.18 -22.40 -7.86
CA GLY A 275 18.03 -23.78 -7.34
C GLY A 275 16.96 -24.55 -8.11
N ALA A 276 15.87 -24.93 -7.46
CA ALA A 276 14.74 -25.62 -8.09
C ALA A 276 13.70 -24.68 -8.72
N TYR A 277 13.79 -23.37 -8.50
CA TYR A 277 12.77 -22.41 -8.90
C TYR A 277 13.08 -21.73 -10.23
N LYS A 278 12.09 -21.67 -11.11
CA LYS A 278 12.15 -21.02 -12.43
C LYS A 278 11.55 -19.58 -12.39
N VAL A 279 10.93 -19.19 -11.27
CA VAL A 279 10.32 -17.87 -11.05
C VAL A 279 10.92 -17.25 -9.79
N PRO A 280 11.37 -15.96 -9.84
CA PRO A 280 12.06 -15.34 -8.71
C PRO A 280 11.16 -14.95 -7.55
N PHE A 281 9.92 -14.54 -7.82
CA PHE A 281 9.03 -13.96 -6.82
C PHE A 281 7.70 -14.69 -6.74
N VAL A 282 7.21 -14.88 -5.54
CA VAL A 282 5.88 -15.46 -5.33
C VAL A 282 5.08 -14.63 -4.34
N PHE A 283 3.77 -14.60 -4.58
CA PHE A 283 2.81 -13.87 -3.79
C PHE A 283 1.63 -14.76 -3.42
N ALA A 284 1.07 -14.51 -2.24
CA ALA A 284 -0.22 -15.06 -1.85
C ALA A 284 -1.04 -13.97 -1.15
N THR A 285 -2.34 -13.94 -1.41
CA THR A 285 -3.25 -12.98 -0.81
C THR A 285 -4.67 -13.53 -0.71
N ASN A 286 -5.46 -12.94 0.17
CA ASN A 286 -6.91 -13.16 0.23
C ASN A 286 -7.69 -11.86 -0.03
N GLY A 287 -7.04 -10.86 -0.65
CA GLY A 287 -7.63 -9.56 -0.96
C GLY A 287 -7.81 -8.64 0.25
N ARG A 288 -7.55 -9.11 1.49
CA ARG A 288 -7.66 -8.28 2.70
C ARG A 288 -6.42 -7.39 2.87
N LYS A 289 -6.63 -6.18 3.41
CA LYS A 289 -5.53 -5.34 3.89
C LYS A 289 -4.81 -6.05 5.04
N TYR A 290 -3.50 -5.83 5.17
CA TYR A 290 -2.72 -6.34 6.30
C TYR A 290 -3.26 -5.80 7.64
N LEU A 291 -3.54 -6.72 8.56
CA LEU A 291 -4.00 -6.44 9.92
C LEU A 291 -3.13 -7.23 10.91
N LYS A 292 -2.43 -6.52 11.78
CA LYS A 292 -1.49 -7.13 12.74
C LYS A 292 -2.17 -8.13 13.69
N GLN A 293 -3.44 -7.93 14.03
CA GLN A 293 -4.20 -8.83 14.91
C GLN A 293 -4.48 -10.20 14.27
N ILE A 294 -4.55 -10.25 12.94
CA ILE A 294 -4.77 -11.47 12.16
C ILE A 294 -3.70 -11.59 11.07
N GLU A 295 -2.45 -11.38 11.44
CA GLU A 295 -1.31 -11.22 10.54
C GLU A 295 -1.29 -12.26 9.43
N THR A 296 -1.33 -13.56 9.76
CA THR A 296 -1.23 -14.64 8.78
C THR A 296 -2.48 -14.81 7.89
N LYS A 297 -3.60 -14.14 8.22
CA LYS A 297 -4.87 -14.19 7.48
C LYS A 297 -5.21 -12.89 6.77
N SER A 298 -4.24 -12.03 6.56
CA SER A 298 -4.42 -10.71 5.95
C SER A 298 -3.20 -10.27 5.17
N GLY A 299 -3.35 -9.29 4.30
CA GLY A 299 -2.27 -8.68 3.54
C GLY A 299 -1.92 -9.42 2.24
N ILE A 300 -0.87 -8.93 1.63
CA ILE A 300 -0.21 -9.53 0.47
C ILE A 300 1.10 -10.12 0.97
N TRP A 301 1.21 -11.43 0.98
CA TRP A 301 2.43 -12.12 1.39
C TRP A 301 3.33 -12.34 0.19
N TYR A 302 4.61 -12.10 0.39
CA TYR A 302 5.64 -12.10 -0.63
C TYR A 302 6.85 -12.92 -0.19
N LEU A 303 7.46 -13.63 -1.12
CA LEU A 303 8.73 -14.32 -0.92
C LEU A 303 9.61 -14.18 -2.16
N ASP A 304 10.84 -13.77 -1.95
CA ASP A 304 11.91 -13.80 -2.93
C ASP A 304 12.62 -15.17 -2.88
N LEU A 305 12.43 -15.98 -3.92
CA LEU A 305 12.96 -17.32 -4.04
C LEU A 305 14.43 -17.38 -4.50
N ARG A 306 15.05 -16.26 -4.79
CA ARG A 306 16.45 -16.22 -5.26
C ARG A 306 17.46 -16.61 -4.19
N SER A 307 17.10 -16.50 -2.93
CA SER A 307 17.90 -16.97 -1.79
C SER A 307 17.07 -17.86 -0.88
N GLY A 308 17.61 -19.01 -0.51
CA GLY A 308 16.99 -19.92 0.46
C GLY A 308 16.96 -19.38 1.89
N ALA A 309 17.68 -18.29 2.18
CA ALA A 309 17.65 -17.62 3.48
C ALA A 309 16.44 -16.67 3.65
N ASN A 310 15.73 -16.34 2.56
CA ASN A 310 14.59 -15.46 2.61
C ASN A 310 13.37 -16.17 3.23
N ALA A 311 12.60 -15.43 4.03
CA ALA A 311 11.35 -15.88 4.62
C ALA A 311 10.16 -15.10 4.03
N PRO A 312 8.96 -15.71 3.99
CA PRO A 312 7.77 -14.99 3.61
C PRO A 312 7.53 -13.76 4.51
N LYS A 313 7.13 -12.64 3.91
CA LYS A 313 6.80 -11.40 4.64
C LYS A 313 5.52 -10.78 4.10
N ALA A 314 4.77 -10.11 4.98
CA ALA A 314 3.58 -9.38 4.59
C ALA A 314 3.93 -7.99 4.07
N LEU A 315 3.29 -7.59 2.97
CA LEU A 315 3.39 -6.27 2.36
C LEU A 315 2.08 -5.49 2.57
N GLN A 316 2.19 -4.17 2.64
CA GLN A 316 1.04 -3.26 2.76
C GLN A 316 0.34 -2.96 1.42
N GLY A 317 0.96 -3.36 0.29
CA GLY A 317 0.46 -3.18 -1.06
C GLY A 317 1.21 -4.04 -2.07
N TRP A 318 0.79 -4.00 -3.32
CA TRP A 318 1.46 -4.71 -4.40
C TRP A 318 2.78 -4.03 -4.81
N ILE A 319 3.73 -4.83 -5.25
CA ILE A 319 4.94 -4.33 -5.88
C ILE A 319 4.60 -4.00 -7.34
N SER A 320 5.01 -2.82 -7.81
CA SER A 320 4.85 -2.42 -9.20
C SER A 320 5.73 -3.26 -10.15
N PRO A 321 5.41 -3.33 -11.46
CA PRO A 321 6.27 -4.01 -12.45
C PRO A 321 7.71 -3.53 -12.41
N GLN A 322 7.93 -2.23 -12.33
CA GLN A 322 9.25 -1.63 -12.21
C GLN A 322 9.93 -2.04 -10.89
N GLY A 323 9.18 -2.03 -9.78
CA GLY A 323 9.71 -2.43 -8.48
C GLY A 323 10.20 -3.89 -8.46
N LEU A 324 9.49 -4.82 -9.14
CA LEU A 324 9.98 -6.21 -9.27
C LEU A 324 11.24 -6.31 -10.12
N MET A 325 11.34 -5.53 -11.20
CA MET A 325 12.57 -5.50 -12.00
C MET A 325 13.74 -4.91 -11.20
N GLU A 326 13.52 -3.85 -10.43
CA GLU A 326 14.54 -3.27 -9.55
C GLU A 326 14.97 -4.27 -8.44
N GLN A 327 14.01 -5.03 -7.87
CA GLN A 327 14.34 -6.09 -6.93
C GLN A 327 15.17 -7.21 -7.60
N LEU A 328 14.84 -7.57 -8.85
CA LEU A 328 15.57 -8.61 -9.60
C LEU A 328 17.04 -8.22 -9.83
N GLU A 329 17.32 -6.95 -10.04
CA GLU A 329 18.67 -6.41 -10.27
C GLU A 329 19.53 -6.30 -9.00
N LYS A 330 18.93 -6.39 -7.80
CA LYS A 330 19.68 -6.25 -6.53
C LYS A 330 20.57 -7.46 -6.25
N ASP A 331 21.85 -7.19 -6.01
CA ASP A 331 22.82 -8.12 -5.44
C ASP A 331 23.28 -7.60 -4.07
N ILE A 332 22.57 -8.02 -3.02
CA ILE A 332 22.82 -7.58 -1.64
C ILE A 332 24.20 -8.00 -1.15
N ALA A 333 24.69 -9.17 -1.57
CA ALA A 333 25.99 -9.67 -1.13
C ALA A 333 27.13 -8.82 -1.71
N ALA A 334 27.07 -8.52 -3.01
CA ALA A 334 28.04 -7.63 -3.66
C ALA A 334 27.98 -6.21 -3.07
N ALA A 335 26.78 -5.68 -2.83
CA ALA A 335 26.58 -4.36 -2.23
C ALA A 335 27.13 -4.27 -0.80
N ASN A 336 26.88 -5.29 0.04
CA ASN A 336 27.46 -5.35 1.40
C ASN A 336 29.01 -5.41 1.35
N SER A 337 29.58 -6.19 0.42
CA SER A 337 31.03 -6.25 0.23
C SER A 337 31.60 -4.91 -0.24
N ALA A 338 30.93 -4.23 -1.18
CA ALA A 338 31.33 -2.90 -1.63
C ALA A 338 31.27 -1.88 -0.48
N LEU A 339 30.23 -1.93 0.35
CA LEU A 339 30.06 -1.05 1.50
C LEU A 339 31.22 -1.22 2.50
N GLN A 340 31.56 -2.46 2.87
CA GLN A 340 32.66 -2.78 3.79
C GLN A 340 34.04 -2.35 3.26
N ASN A 341 34.26 -2.42 1.95
CA ASN A 341 35.53 -2.07 1.32
C ASN A 341 35.65 -0.59 0.95
N THR A 342 34.60 0.21 1.07
CA THR A 342 34.62 1.65 0.76
C THR A 342 35.29 2.41 1.92
N PRO A 343 36.43 3.13 1.70
CA PRO A 343 37.10 3.86 2.76
C PRO A 343 36.29 5.08 3.24
N PHE A 344 36.57 5.56 4.45
CA PHE A 344 35.92 6.72 5.04
C PHE A 344 36.63 8.05 4.77
N ASP A 345 37.71 8.05 3.97
CA ASP A 345 38.58 9.21 3.78
C ASP A 345 37.83 10.42 3.21
N LEU A 346 36.96 10.21 2.23
CA LEU A 346 36.10 11.27 1.66
C LEU A 346 35.20 11.95 2.69
N LEU A 347 34.73 11.21 3.70
CA LEU A 347 33.87 11.77 4.73
C LEU A 347 34.67 12.60 5.77
N ARG A 348 35.98 12.40 5.86
CA ARG A 348 36.89 13.13 6.75
C ARG A 348 37.52 14.36 6.10
N ASP A 349 37.31 14.53 4.80
CA ASP A 349 37.85 15.65 4.06
C ASP A 349 37.45 16.98 4.70
N PRO A 350 38.42 17.85 5.11
CA PRO A 350 38.13 19.15 5.72
C PRO A 350 37.34 20.10 4.83
N ASP A 351 37.52 20.00 3.50
CA ASP A 351 36.82 20.82 2.51
C ASP A 351 35.45 20.22 2.13
N GLY A 352 35.14 19.02 2.65
CA GLY A 352 33.91 18.27 2.43
C GLY A 352 33.03 18.18 3.66
N LEU A 353 32.59 16.95 3.98
CA LEU A 353 31.75 16.67 5.17
C LEU A 353 32.47 16.90 6.49
N ASN A 354 33.77 16.73 6.51
CA ASN A 354 34.64 16.89 7.70
C ASN A 354 34.06 16.19 8.93
N LEU A 355 33.74 14.89 8.78
CA LEU A 355 33.14 14.12 9.86
C LEU A 355 34.17 13.79 10.95
N ARG A 356 33.78 14.02 12.18
CA ARG A 356 34.53 13.64 13.36
C ARG A 356 34.48 12.13 13.61
N LYS A 357 35.41 11.61 14.40
CA LYS A 357 35.54 10.18 14.70
C LYS A 357 34.25 9.55 15.20
N TYR A 358 33.53 10.20 16.12
CA TYR A 358 32.26 9.66 16.64
C TYR A 358 31.16 9.58 15.59
N GLN A 359 31.13 10.48 14.60
CA GLN A 359 30.19 10.43 13.48
C GLN A 359 30.50 9.26 12.54
N ILE A 360 31.79 9.03 12.27
CA ILE A 360 32.24 7.84 11.53
C ILE A 360 31.83 6.56 12.27
N ASN A 361 32.08 6.47 13.58
CA ASN A 361 31.69 5.32 14.39
C ASN A 361 30.16 5.08 14.36
N ALA A 362 29.36 6.16 14.30
CA ALA A 362 27.90 6.05 14.14
C ALA A 362 27.51 5.44 12.78
N ILE A 363 28.20 5.85 11.70
CA ILE A 363 27.99 5.30 10.36
C ILE A 363 28.42 3.82 10.31
N GLU A 364 29.57 3.48 10.87
CA GLU A 364 30.07 2.09 10.96
C GLU A 364 29.07 1.20 11.68
N ALA A 365 28.52 1.65 12.85
CA ALA A 365 27.52 0.91 13.57
C ALA A 365 26.20 0.73 12.79
N ALA A 366 25.82 1.76 12.01
CA ALA A 366 24.67 1.73 11.14
C ALA A 366 24.86 0.72 9.98
N GLU A 367 26.02 0.76 9.31
CA GLU A 367 26.36 -0.16 8.23
C GLU A 367 26.41 -1.61 8.71
N GLN A 368 27.05 -1.85 9.85
CA GLN A 368 27.09 -3.21 10.43
C GLN A 368 25.68 -3.73 10.75
N ALA A 369 24.80 -2.88 11.31
CA ALA A 369 23.43 -3.26 11.58
C ALA A 369 22.66 -3.68 10.30
N VAL A 370 22.91 -2.99 9.17
CA VAL A 370 22.32 -3.34 7.86
C VAL A 370 22.89 -4.65 7.33
N ILE A 371 24.20 -4.85 7.46
CA ILE A 371 24.88 -6.09 7.02
C ILE A 371 24.36 -7.29 7.83
N ASP A 372 24.13 -7.09 9.13
CA ASP A 372 23.53 -8.08 10.03
C ASP A 372 22.03 -8.35 9.75
N GLY A 373 21.43 -7.66 8.77
CA GLY A 373 20.04 -7.88 8.33
C GLY A 373 18.98 -7.14 9.15
N LYS A 374 19.36 -6.17 10.01
CA LYS A 374 18.39 -5.38 10.76
C LYS A 374 17.54 -4.53 9.83
N GLN A 375 16.21 -4.59 10.03
CA GLN A 375 15.24 -3.81 9.25
C GLN A 375 14.96 -2.44 9.87
N THR A 376 15.30 -2.25 11.15
CA THR A 376 15.15 -0.99 11.88
C THR A 376 16.45 -0.67 12.62
N VAL A 377 16.89 0.58 12.54
CA VAL A 377 18.15 1.04 13.12
C VAL A 377 17.92 2.39 13.79
N LEU A 378 18.30 2.50 15.07
CA LEU A 378 18.21 3.74 15.83
C LEU A 378 19.62 4.24 16.19
N LEU A 379 19.92 5.50 15.85
CA LEU A 379 21.11 6.20 16.25
C LEU A 379 20.74 7.30 17.26
N SER A 380 21.29 7.24 18.46
CA SER A 380 21.13 8.28 19.49
C SER A 380 22.34 9.19 19.50
N MET A 381 22.15 10.46 19.08
CA MET A 381 23.22 11.46 19.01
C MET A 381 22.73 12.79 19.59
N ALA A 382 23.46 13.37 20.54
CA ALA A 382 23.10 14.62 21.18
C ALA A 382 22.84 15.78 20.20
N THR A 383 22.08 16.78 20.63
CA THR A 383 21.87 18.01 19.83
C THR A 383 23.21 18.73 19.62
N GLY A 384 23.43 19.26 18.41
CA GLY A 384 24.67 19.96 18.07
C GLY A 384 25.84 19.07 17.63
N THR A 385 25.67 17.73 17.64
CA THR A 385 26.71 16.76 17.22
C THR A 385 26.79 16.56 15.69
N GLY A 386 26.08 17.36 14.90
CA GLY A 386 26.11 17.26 13.43
C GLY A 386 25.37 16.05 12.87
N LYS A 387 24.21 15.67 13.44
CA LYS A 387 23.35 14.56 12.99
C LYS A 387 23.10 14.59 11.47
N THR A 388 22.70 15.74 10.92
CA THR A 388 22.38 15.88 9.49
C THR A 388 23.59 15.56 8.60
N ARG A 389 24.82 16.01 8.98
CA ARG A 389 26.04 15.66 8.26
C ARG A 389 26.37 14.17 8.34
N THR A 390 26.12 13.55 9.50
CA THR A 390 26.27 12.10 9.68
C THR A 390 25.31 11.32 8.78
N ILE A 391 24.04 11.78 8.69
CA ILE A 391 23.04 11.20 7.79
C ILE A 391 23.50 11.30 6.33
N LEU A 392 23.99 12.46 5.91
CA LEU A 392 24.48 12.66 4.54
C LEU A 392 25.62 11.70 4.18
N GLY A 393 26.60 11.57 5.05
CA GLY A 393 27.71 10.64 4.85
C GLY A 393 27.23 9.18 4.77
N MET A 394 26.29 8.80 5.62
CA MET A 394 25.67 7.48 5.61
C MET A 394 24.89 7.22 4.31
N ILE A 395 24.01 8.13 3.89
CA ILE A 395 23.23 8.03 2.65
C ILE A 395 24.15 7.91 1.45
N TYR A 396 25.17 8.78 1.36
CA TYR A 396 26.15 8.75 0.29
C TYR A 396 26.80 7.36 0.15
N ARG A 397 27.30 6.78 1.24
CA ARG A 397 27.95 5.47 1.23
C ARG A 397 26.99 4.36 0.82
N PHE A 398 25.75 4.39 1.30
CA PHE A 398 24.73 3.41 0.96
C PHE A 398 24.34 3.46 -0.54
N ILE A 399 24.21 4.65 -1.12
CA ILE A 399 23.94 4.80 -2.55
C ILE A 399 25.17 4.42 -3.39
N LYS A 400 26.36 4.87 -2.98
CA LYS A 400 27.63 4.58 -3.68
C LYS A 400 27.95 3.09 -3.76
N SER A 401 27.62 2.33 -2.72
CA SER A 401 27.79 0.87 -2.68
C SER A 401 26.66 0.09 -3.36
N ASP A 402 25.67 0.78 -3.91
CA ASP A 402 24.42 0.22 -4.47
C ASP A 402 23.63 -0.63 -3.45
N ARG A 403 23.87 -0.37 -2.13
CA ARG A 403 23.16 -1.09 -1.06
C ARG A 403 21.69 -0.68 -1.00
N PHE A 404 21.40 0.59 -1.25
CA PHE A 404 20.07 1.13 -1.44
C PHE A 404 20.00 1.97 -2.70
N LYS A 405 18.90 1.83 -3.45
CA LYS A 405 18.69 2.52 -4.72
C LYS A 405 18.00 3.87 -4.54
N ARG A 406 17.02 3.92 -3.62
CA ARG A 406 16.22 5.13 -3.41
C ARG A 406 15.91 5.35 -1.94
N VAL A 407 16.31 6.53 -1.47
CA VAL A 407 16.18 6.94 -0.06
C VAL A 407 15.01 7.90 0.10
N LEU A 408 14.13 7.62 1.05
CA LEU A 408 13.17 8.58 1.55
C LEU A 408 13.76 9.27 2.78
N PHE A 409 14.00 10.56 2.69
CA PHE A 409 14.36 11.39 3.83
C PHE A 409 13.10 12.02 4.39
N LEU A 410 12.65 11.50 5.53
CA LEU A 410 11.38 11.86 6.14
C LEU A 410 11.57 12.90 7.24
N VAL A 411 10.94 14.05 7.07
CA VAL A 411 10.97 15.17 8.02
C VAL A 411 9.60 15.42 8.62
N ASP A 412 9.58 15.95 9.85
CA ASP A 412 8.35 16.27 10.55
C ASP A 412 7.70 17.56 9.99
N ARG A 413 8.50 18.56 9.61
CA ARG A 413 8.05 19.88 9.19
C ARG A 413 8.74 20.37 7.92
N THR A 414 8.03 21.18 7.16
CA THR A 414 8.55 21.83 5.94
C THR A 414 9.86 22.57 6.19
N ALA A 415 9.95 23.37 7.25
CA ALA A 415 11.18 24.11 7.58
C ALA A 415 12.41 23.20 7.83
N LEU A 416 12.21 22.00 8.41
CA LEU A 416 13.29 21.02 8.57
C LEU A 416 13.66 20.39 7.23
N GLY A 417 12.70 20.21 6.34
CA GLY A 417 12.93 19.73 4.99
C GLY A 417 13.73 20.74 4.15
N GLU A 418 13.36 22.02 4.20
CA GLU A 418 14.12 23.10 3.54
C GLU A 418 15.56 23.17 4.05
N GLN A 419 15.79 23.09 5.37
CA GLN A 419 17.13 23.02 5.94
C GLN A 419 17.90 21.78 5.47
N ALA A 420 17.25 20.64 5.34
CA ALA A 420 17.88 19.45 4.80
C ALA A 420 18.24 19.64 3.32
N GLU A 421 17.34 20.18 2.51
CA GLU A 421 17.62 20.50 1.09
C GLU A 421 18.81 21.43 0.93
N ASP A 422 18.90 22.48 1.75
CA ASP A 422 20.03 23.41 1.74
C ASP A 422 21.35 22.67 2.05
N VAL A 423 21.36 21.82 3.07
CA VAL A 423 22.55 21.03 3.43
C VAL A 423 22.91 20.05 2.30
N PHE A 424 21.94 19.43 1.61
CA PHE A 424 22.21 18.57 0.45
C PHE A 424 22.82 19.34 -0.74
N LYS A 425 22.50 20.63 -0.88
CA LYS A 425 23.03 21.52 -1.94
C LYS A 425 24.38 22.13 -1.60
N GLU A 426 24.66 22.36 -0.32
CA GLU A 426 25.86 23.07 0.11
C GLU A 426 27.02 22.15 0.45
N VAL A 427 26.75 20.98 1.02
CA VAL A 427 27.79 20.08 1.51
C VAL A 427 28.40 19.30 0.36
N LYS A 428 29.71 19.51 0.17
CA LYS A 428 30.53 18.85 -0.84
C LYS A 428 31.01 17.49 -0.35
N ILE A 429 31.00 16.48 -1.20
CA ILE A 429 31.46 15.13 -0.86
C ILE A 429 32.47 14.61 -1.87
N GLU A 430 32.05 14.22 -3.07
CA GLU A 430 32.89 13.61 -4.09
C GLU A 430 33.42 14.69 -5.07
N GLU A 431 34.71 14.73 -5.29
CA GLU A 431 35.35 15.75 -6.13
C GLU A 431 34.96 17.19 -5.78
N LEU A 432 34.64 17.41 -4.49
CA LEU A 432 34.11 18.68 -3.95
C LEU A 432 32.78 19.12 -4.61
N MET A 433 32.02 18.20 -5.15
CA MET A 433 30.67 18.46 -5.65
C MET A 433 29.60 18.20 -4.55
N PRO A 434 28.55 19.03 -4.51
CA PRO A 434 27.44 18.78 -3.60
C PRO A 434 26.60 17.57 -4.03
N LEU A 435 25.87 17.01 -3.08
CA LEU A 435 25.17 15.74 -3.27
C LEU A 435 24.09 15.83 -4.36
N ASP A 436 23.43 16.98 -4.51
CA ASP A 436 22.43 17.25 -5.55
C ASP A 436 23.00 17.32 -6.97
N SER A 437 24.32 17.60 -7.09
CA SER A 437 25.05 17.55 -8.36
C SER A 437 25.49 16.12 -8.71
N ILE A 438 25.60 15.23 -7.72
CA ILE A 438 26.03 13.83 -7.91
C ILE A 438 24.81 12.94 -8.15
N TYR A 439 23.70 13.19 -7.43
CA TYR A 439 22.48 12.37 -7.45
C TYR A 439 21.24 13.18 -7.75
N ASN A 440 20.25 12.57 -8.41
CA ASN A 440 18.93 13.17 -8.60
C ASN A 440 18.18 13.20 -7.25
N ILE A 441 17.96 14.40 -6.73
CA ILE A 441 17.25 14.66 -5.46
C ILE A 441 15.93 15.34 -5.76
N LYS A 442 14.84 14.82 -5.20
CA LYS A 442 13.50 15.41 -5.23
C LYS A 442 13.21 16.07 -3.90
N GLY A 443 12.80 17.32 -3.93
CA GLY A 443 12.49 18.13 -2.75
C GLY A 443 11.03 17.97 -2.27
N LEU A 444 10.67 18.81 -1.28
CA LEU A 444 9.36 18.78 -0.61
C LEU A 444 8.18 19.00 -1.55
N ASP A 445 8.34 19.80 -2.59
CA ASP A 445 7.29 20.18 -3.53
C ASP A 445 7.08 19.13 -4.63
N GLU A 446 8.04 18.22 -4.81
CA GLU A 446 8.02 17.22 -5.86
C GLU A 446 7.32 15.94 -5.36
N LYS A 447 6.14 15.67 -5.88
CA LYS A 447 5.32 14.52 -5.44
C LYS A 447 5.64 13.23 -6.18
N GLU A 448 6.14 13.32 -7.41
CA GLU A 448 6.42 12.16 -8.25
C GLU A 448 7.91 11.84 -8.23
N ILE A 449 8.21 10.56 -8.08
CA ILE A 449 9.56 10.02 -8.19
C ILE A 449 9.70 9.29 -9.53
N ASP A 450 10.83 9.49 -10.17
CA ASP A 450 11.22 8.76 -11.38
C ASP A 450 12.29 7.69 -11.07
N ARG A 451 12.67 6.94 -12.09
CA ARG A 451 13.67 5.87 -11.96
C ARG A 451 15.03 6.39 -11.50
N GLU A 452 15.38 7.60 -11.90
CA GLU A 452 16.70 8.21 -11.62
C GLU A 452 16.74 8.86 -10.24
N THR A 453 15.60 9.08 -9.59
CA THR A 453 15.54 9.66 -8.25
C THR A 453 16.28 8.78 -7.25
N LYS A 454 17.28 9.34 -6.58
CA LYS A 454 18.07 8.66 -5.54
C LYS A 454 17.63 9.04 -4.14
N ILE A 455 17.24 10.28 -3.94
CA ILE A 455 16.80 10.80 -2.65
C ILE A 455 15.52 11.59 -2.86
N HIS A 456 14.53 11.34 -2.03
CA HIS A 456 13.30 12.11 -1.98
C HIS A 456 13.10 12.65 -0.57
N ILE A 457 12.98 13.96 -0.43
CA ILE A 457 12.70 14.63 0.84
C ILE A 457 11.20 14.85 0.92
N ALA A 458 10.55 14.33 1.95
CA ALA A 458 9.11 14.44 2.11
C ALA A 458 8.72 14.62 3.57
N THR A 459 7.56 15.28 3.80
CA THR A 459 6.95 15.33 5.13
C THR A 459 6.10 14.10 5.38
N VAL A 460 5.95 13.73 6.67
CA VAL A 460 5.02 12.67 7.09
C VAL A 460 3.61 12.94 6.58
N GLN A 461 3.15 14.20 6.68
CA GLN A 461 1.81 14.63 6.28
C GLN A 461 1.56 14.43 4.78
N SER A 462 2.55 14.76 3.94
CA SER A 462 2.47 14.54 2.49
C SER A 462 2.28 13.06 2.17
N LEU A 463 3.03 12.17 2.82
CA LEU A 463 2.91 10.72 2.62
C LEU A 463 1.62 10.14 3.19
N VAL A 464 1.16 10.59 4.37
CA VAL A 464 -0.15 10.21 4.90
C VAL A 464 -1.24 10.50 3.87
N LYS A 465 -1.22 11.70 3.25
CA LYS A 465 -2.18 12.09 2.22
C LYS A 465 -2.12 11.15 1.01
N ARG A 466 -0.92 10.81 0.54
CA ARG A 466 -0.71 9.96 -0.64
C ARG A 466 -1.05 8.49 -0.40
N ILE A 467 -0.77 7.95 0.81
CA ILE A 467 -0.97 6.53 1.13
C ILE A 467 -2.38 6.25 1.61
N LEU A 468 -2.89 7.06 2.56
CA LEU A 468 -4.19 6.80 3.19
C LEU A 468 -5.34 7.47 2.45
N TYR A 469 -5.08 8.60 1.77
CA TYR A 469 -6.08 9.42 1.10
C TYR A 469 -5.63 9.85 -0.30
N PRO A 470 -5.28 8.90 -1.20
CA PRO A 470 -4.71 9.21 -2.50
C PRO A 470 -5.65 10.10 -3.33
N GLU A 471 -5.06 11.06 -4.05
CA GLU A 471 -5.74 11.82 -5.08
C GLU A 471 -5.65 11.05 -6.40
N GLY A 472 -6.78 10.67 -6.98
CA GLY A 472 -6.81 9.82 -8.17
C GLY A 472 -6.60 8.33 -7.87
N ASP A 473 -6.11 7.61 -8.88
CA ASP A 473 -6.01 6.14 -8.85
C ASP A 473 -4.58 5.64 -8.56
N THR A 474 -3.60 6.54 -8.39
CA THR A 474 -2.20 6.17 -8.16
C THR A 474 -1.85 6.21 -6.67
N MET A 475 -1.35 5.07 -6.18
CA MET A 475 -0.73 4.97 -4.86
C MET A 475 0.77 4.74 -5.02
N PRO A 476 1.62 5.22 -4.07
CA PRO A 476 3.03 4.85 -4.05
C PRO A 476 3.16 3.32 -3.98
N SER A 477 4.11 2.75 -4.72
CA SER A 477 4.45 1.34 -4.56
C SER A 477 5.15 1.10 -3.23
N VAL A 478 4.94 -0.04 -2.62
CA VAL A 478 5.64 -0.41 -1.37
C VAL A 478 7.15 -0.51 -1.53
N THR A 479 7.63 -0.60 -2.76
CA THR A 479 9.06 -0.65 -3.12
C THR A 479 9.60 0.66 -3.71
N ASP A 480 8.84 1.75 -3.65
CA ASP A 480 9.32 3.04 -4.16
C ASP A 480 10.56 3.53 -3.42
N TYR A 481 10.72 3.13 -2.18
CA TYR A 481 11.91 3.39 -1.38
C TYR A 481 12.40 2.07 -0.76
N ASP A 482 13.70 1.92 -0.66
CA ASP A 482 14.34 0.78 0.00
C ASP A 482 15.12 1.19 1.26
N LEU A 483 15.25 2.51 1.50
CA LEU A 483 15.73 3.09 2.73
C LEU A 483 14.84 4.27 3.15
N ILE A 484 14.41 4.30 4.41
CA ILE A 484 13.76 5.45 5.03
C ILE A 484 14.67 5.98 6.11
N VAL A 485 14.96 7.27 6.07
CA VAL A 485 15.72 7.97 7.10
C VAL A 485 14.83 9.02 7.75
N VAL A 486 14.65 8.92 9.06
CA VAL A 486 13.83 9.85 9.85
C VAL A 486 14.76 10.68 10.73
N ASP A 487 14.85 11.97 10.46
CA ASP A 487 15.57 12.90 11.34
C ASP A 487 14.65 13.39 12.46
N GLU A 488 15.24 13.67 13.64
CA GLU A 488 14.56 14.11 14.85
C GLU A 488 13.34 13.23 15.20
N ALA A 489 13.50 11.92 15.10
CA ALA A 489 12.42 10.94 15.24
C ALA A 489 11.61 11.05 16.56
N HIS A 490 12.13 11.74 17.58
CA HIS A 490 11.39 12.01 18.81
C HIS A 490 10.32 13.10 18.65
N ARG A 491 10.44 13.97 17.65
CA ARG A 491 9.48 15.07 17.41
C ARG A 491 8.26 14.62 16.63
N GLY A 492 8.37 13.60 15.80
CA GLY A 492 7.28 13.06 14.98
C GLY A 492 6.08 12.52 15.77
N TYR A 493 6.09 12.67 17.10
CA TYR A 493 5.02 12.23 18.02
C TYR A 493 4.32 13.37 18.75
N ILE A 494 4.67 14.63 18.52
CA ILE A 494 4.11 15.78 19.22
C ILE A 494 3.35 16.66 18.23
N LEU A 495 2.02 16.74 18.38
CA LEU A 495 1.21 17.75 17.69
C LEU A 495 1.51 19.11 18.33
N ASP A 496 2.09 20.03 17.56
CA ASP A 496 2.26 21.41 17.99
C ASP A 496 0.95 22.20 17.89
N LYS A 497 0.82 23.23 18.72
CA LYS A 497 -0.41 24.01 18.90
C LYS A 497 -0.80 24.90 17.69
N GLU A 498 0.05 25.05 16.68
CA GLU A 498 -0.27 25.78 15.45
C GLU A 498 -0.61 24.80 14.32
N MET A 499 -1.89 24.44 14.24
CA MET A 499 -2.39 23.49 13.26
C MET A 499 -2.56 24.17 11.90
N SER A 500 -1.85 23.66 10.88
CA SER A 500 -2.13 23.94 9.47
C SER A 500 -3.37 23.15 8.98
N GLU A 501 -3.94 23.51 7.82
CA GLU A 501 -5.06 22.76 7.21
C GLU A 501 -4.76 21.26 7.03
N THR A 502 -3.48 20.88 6.89
CA THR A 502 -3.02 19.51 6.76
C THR A 502 -3.06 18.76 8.11
N GLU A 503 -2.88 19.47 9.21
CA GLU A 503 -2.91 18.91 10.57
C GLU A 503 -4.34 18.67 11.07
N MET A 504 -5.34 19.28 10.45
CA MET A 504 -6.75 18.93 10.66
C MET A 504 -7.10 17.49 10.23
N LEU A 505 -6.17 16.79 9.54
CA LEU A 505 -6.30 15.37 9.24
C LEU A 505 -6.17 14.47 10.48
N TYR A 506 -5.67 15.00 11.60
CA TYR A 506 -5.45 14.24 12.84
C TYR A 506 -6.47 14.63 13.89
N ARG A 507 -7.11 13.64 14.52
CA ARG A 507 -8.10 13.86 15.58
C ARG A 507 -7.46 14.19 16.92
N ASN A 508 -6.30 13.59 17.19
CA ASN A 508 -5.51 13.74 18.40
C ASN A 508 -4.09 13.18 18.19
N GLN A 509 -3.26 13.23 19.24
CA GLN A 509 -1.88 12.75 19.20
C GLN A 509 -1.77 11.24 18.92
N ASP A 510 -2.69 10.42 19.43
CA ASP A 510 -2.68 8.97 19.20
C ASP A 510 -2.99 8.64 17.74
N ASP A 511 -3.91 9.38 17.11
CA ASP A 511 -4.23 9.27 15.69
C ASP A 511 -3.03 9.67 14.81
N TYR A 512 -2.29 10.73 15.20
CA TYR A 512 -1.05 11.12 14.54
C TYR A 512 0.02 10.03 14.62
N ILE A 513 0.29 9.50 15.80
CA ILE A 513 1.25 8.41 16.01
C ILE A 513 0.87 7.17 15.19
N SER A 514 -0.41 6.83 15.16
CA SER A 514 -0.93 5.71 14.38
C SER A 514 -0.70 5.90 12.88
N LYS A 515 -0.99 7.09 12.34
CA LYS A 515 -0.79 7.42 10.92
C LYS A 515 0.69 7.50 10.56
N TYR A 516 1.52 8.08 11.42
CA TYR A 516 2.97 8.10 11.28
C TYR A 516 3.55 6.69 11.18
N ARG A 517 3.17 5.81 12.11
CA ARG A 517 3.57 4.39 12.08
C ARG A 517 3.12 3.71 10.79
N THR A 518 1.89 3.94 10.35
CA THR A 518 1.35 3.39 9.10
C THR A 518 2.19 3.81 7.91
N VAL A 519 2.63 5.07 7.81
CA VAL A 519 3.49 5.55 6.72
C VAL A 519 4.85 4.87 6.74
N ILE A 520 5.49 4.78 7.91
CA ILE A 520 6.81 4.13 8.04
C ILE A 520 6.73 2.64 7.73
N GLU A 521 5.68 1.96 8.18
CA GLU A 521 5.46 0.53 7.96
C GLU A 521 4.96 0.20 6.56
N TYR A 522 4.46 1.19 5.80
CA TYR A 522 3.93 1.00 4.46
C TYR A 522 4.98 0.49 3.47
N PHE A 523 6.17 1.09 3.48
CA PHE A 523 7.22 0.73 2.53
C PHE A 523 8.03 -0.47 2.99
N ASP A 524 8.36 -1.34 2.04
CA ASP A 524 9.29 -2.47 2.22
C ASP A 524 10.73 -1.97 2.18
N ALA A 525 11.12 -1.23 3.20
CA ALA A 525 12.38 -0.52 3.30
C ALA A 525 13.07 -0.78 4.64
N VAL A 526 14.38 -0.65 4.69
CA VAL A 526 15.13 -0.52 5.95
C VAL A 526 14.87 0.87 6.53
N LYS A 527 14.66 0.98 7.83
CA LYS A 527 14.24 2.19 8.51
C LYS A 527 15.31 2.66 9.48
N PHE A 528 15.81 3.86 9.27
CA PHE A 528 16.75 4.54 10.17
C PHE A 528 16.06 5.68 10.89
N ALA A 529 16.32 5.79 12.17
CA ALA A 529 15.92 6.93 12.98
C ALA A 529 17.14 7.56 13.65
N LEU A 530 17.22 8.89 13.61
CA LEU A 530 18.17 9.66 14.37
C LEU A 530 17.44 10.55 15.37
N THR A 531 17.93 10.60 16.61
CA THR A 531 17.35 11.41 17.66
C THR A 531 18.36 11.76 18.73
N ALA A 532 18.18 12.92 19.36
CA ALA A 532 18.98 13.29 20.54
C ALA A 532 18.51 12.55 21.81
N THR A 533 17.21 12.31 21.91
CA THR A 533 16.57 11.72 23.08
C THR A 533 15.59 10.63 22.63
N PRO A 534 16.00 9.35 22.67
CA PRO A 534 15.08 8.26 22.32
C PRO A 534 13.88 8.25 23.25
N ALA A 535 12.70 8.61 22.74
CA ALA A 535 11.44 8.46 23.44
C ALA A 535 10.97 6.99 23.44
N LEU A 536 10.05 6.63 24.31
CA LEU A 536 9.51 5.27 24.39
C LEU A 536 8.97 4.82 23.02
N HIS A 537 8.16 5.65 22.36
CA HIS A 537 7.59 5.34 21.06
C HIS A 537 8.65 5.17 19.96
N THR A 538 9.76 5.92 20.02
CA THR A 538 10.88 5.76 19.07
C THR A 538 11.52 4.37 19.24
N THR A 539 11.71 3.94 20.48
CA THR A 539 12.29 2.61 20.76
C THR A 539 11.32 1.46 20.46
N GLU A 540 10.02 1.69 20.54
CA GLU A 540 9.00 0.71 20.11
C GLU A 540 9.02 0.45 18.59
N ILE A 541 9.28 1.48 17.78
CA ILE A 541 9.31 1.37 16.32
C ILE A 541 10.68 0.90 15.82
N PHE A 542 11.76 1.52 16.31
CA PHE A 542 13.10 1.33 15.74
C PHE A 542 14.00 0.41 16.58
N GLY A 543 13.55 -0.01 17.76
CA GLY A 543 14.33 -0.83 18.67
C GLY A 543 15.31 -0.01 19.52
N LYS A 544 16.22 -0.71 20.22
CA LYS A 544 17.27 -0.09 21.03
C LYS A 544 18.32 0.56 20.12
N PRO A 545 18.91 1.71 20.51
CA PRO A 545 19.97 2.34 19.74
C PRO A 545 21.15 1.38 19.51
N VAL A 546 21.62 1.32 18.25
CA VAL A 546 22.85 0.60 17.86
C VAL A 546 24.08 1.44 18.15
N PHE A 547 23.92 2.75 18.25
CA PHE A 547 24.95 3.70 18.62
C PHE A 547 24.37 4.77 19.54
N ASN A 548 25.12 5.16 20.57
CA ASN A 548 24.71 6.19 21.52
C ASN A 548 25.86 7.14 21.83
N TYR A 549 25.69 8.42 21.49
CA TYR A 549 26.62 9.50 21.78
C TYR A 549 25.91 10.59 22.60
N SER A 550 26.08 10.54 23.91
CA SER A 550 25.41 11.43 24.87
C SER A 550 26.15 12.75 25.09
N CYS A 551 25.48 13.73 25.69
CA CYS A 551 26.08 15.02 26.06
C CYS A 551 27.31 14.89 26.97
N LEU A 552 27.37 13.86 27.81
CA LEU A 552 28.54 13.61 28.69
C LEU A 552 29.79 13.23 27.88
N LEU A 553 29.63 12.40 26.85
CA LEU A 553 30.72 12.03 25.94
C LEU A 553 31.13 13.22 25.07
N TYR A 554 30.15 14.02 24.59
CA TYR A 554 30.43 15.23 23.82
C TYR A 554 31.30 16.24 24.57
N THR A 555 31.04 16.46 25.86
CA THR A 555 31.82 17.36 26.71
C THR A 555 33.22 16.84 27.02
N SER A 556 33.45 15.52 27.07
CA SER A 556 34.79 14.94 27.23
C SER A 556 35.60 15.02 25.93
N ASP A 557 35.01 14.71 24.78
CA ASP A 557 35.69 14.75 23.50
C ASP A 557 36.04 16.21 23.06
N ALA A 558 35.19 17.19 23.46
CA ALA A 558 35.46 18.61 23.21
C ALA A 558 36.56 19.21 24.10
N ALA A 559 37.02 18.52 25.13
CA ALA A 559 38.14 18.92 25.99
C ALA A 559 39.47 18.36 25.50
N ASP A 560 39.46 17.40 24.56
CA ASP A 560 40.64 16.76 23.96
C ASP A 560 40.96 17.33 22.55
N ASP A 561 40.10 18.18 21.95
CA ASP A 561 40.32 19.00 20.75
C ASP A 561 40.75 20.45 21.16
#